data_68cf3fa1357efc5d1ab89a004064f1f6
#
_entry.id   68cf3fa1357efc5d1ab89a004064f1f6
#
_cell.length_a   1.000
_cell.length_b   1.000
_cell.length_c   1.000
_cell.angle_alpha   90.00
_cell.angle_beta   90.00
_cell.angle_gamma   90.00
#
_symmetry.space_group_name_H-M   'P 1'
#
loop_
_entity.id
_entity.type
_entity.pdbx_description
1 polymer ?
#
loop_
_entity_poly.entity_id
_entity_poly.type
_entity_poly.pdbx_seq_one_letter_code
_entity_poly.pdbx_strand_id
1 'polypeptide(L)'
;MEESGKLYYGIQEVAAMFEINASKLRYYEKEFPTLQPKKNRSGDRVYTQADIDHLTEILDLINHRKYTLPGAREYLKTREANKRGNARIMAKLMELKEFLQQMRNSLD
;
A
#
# COMPACT_ATOMS: atom_id res chain seq x y z
N MET A 1 -19.55 10.68 -6.93
CA MET A 1 -19.47 10.05 -7.02
C MET A 1 -19.27 9.04 -6.73
N GLU A 2 -19.49 8.62 -6.48
CA GLU A 2 -19.05 7.76 -6.10
C GLU A 2 -18.70 6.77 -6.87
N GLU A 3 -17.84 6.47 -6.95
CA GLU A 3 -17.13 5.51 -7.54
C GLU A 3 -17.40 4.20 -7.03
N SER A 4 -18.41 4.03 -6.27
CA SER A 4 -18.63 2.86 -5.47
C SER A 4 -18.70 1.56 -6.26
N GLY A 5 -18.97 1.52 -7.48
CA GLY A 5 -19.01 0.28 -8.24
C GLY A 5 -17.73 -0.04 -8.99
N LYS A 6 -16.76 0.86 -8.95
CA LYS A 6 -15.58 0.70 -9.77
C LYS A 6 -14.45 0.03 -9.01
N LEU A 7 -14.03 -1.14 -9.48
CA LEU A 7 -12.97 -1.91 -8.84
C LEU A 7 -11.59 -1.66 -9.42
N TYR A 8 -11.56 -1.28 -10.71
CA TYR A 8 -10.29 -1.13 -11.41
C TYR A 8 -10.27 0.15 -12.22
N TYR A 9 -9.10 0.75 -12.34
CA TYR A 9 -8.89 1.98 -13.08
C TYR A 9 -7.76 1.77 -14.07
N GLY A 10 -7.90 2.33 -15.28
CA GLY A 10 -6.84 2.25 -16.27
C GLY A 10 -5.73 3.25 -16.00
N ILE A 11 -4.57 3.05 -16.64
CA ILE A 11 -3.42 3.92 -16.44
C ILE A 11 -3.71 5.37 -16.81
N GLN A 12 -4.51 5.59 -17.88
CA GLN A 12 -4.84 6.95 -18.28
C GLN A 12 -5.73 7.64 -17.26
N GLU A 13 -6.66 6.89 -16.67
CA GLU A 13 -7.52 7.42 -15.63
C GLU A 13 -6.72 7.84 -14.41
N VAL A 14 -5.81 6.95 -13.98
CA VAL A 14 -5.01 7.20 -12.79
C VAL A 14 -4.06 8.37 -13.02
N ALA A 15 -3.44 8.42 -14.20
CA ALA A 15 -2.56 9.53 -14.55
C ALA A 15 -3.31 10.85 -14.49
N ALA A 16 -4.54 10.88 -15.01
CA ALA A 16 -5.36 12.08 -14.97
C ALA A 16 -5.71 12.49 -13.54
N MET A 17 -6.00 11.53 -12.69
CA MET A 17 -6.30 11.82 -11.27
C MET A 17 -5.18 12.58 -10.58
N PHE A 18 -3.94 12.24 -10.93
CA PHE A 18 -2.77 12.83 -10.29
C PHE A 18 -2.13 13.93 -11.12
N GLU A 19 -2.74 14.25 -12.28
CA GLU A 19 -2.24 15.30 -13.16
C GLU A 19 -0.81 15.06 -13.61
N ILE A 20 -0.50 13.81 -13.91
CA ILE A 20 0.78 13.42 -14.47
C ILE A 20 0.50 12.64 -15.75
N ASN A 21 1.54 12.41 -16.56
CA ASN A 21 1.33 11.61 -17.77
C ASN A 21 1.56 10.12 -17.47
N ALA A 22 1.11 9.28 -18.38
CA ALA A 22 1.21 7.83 -18.19
C ALA A 22 2.66 7.36 -18.13
N SER A 23 3.56 8.03 -18.85
CA SER A 23 4.99 7.69 -18.82
C SER A 23 5.57 7.85 -17.44
N LYS A 24 5.19 8.93 -16.74
CA LYS A 24 5.67 9.17 -15.40
C LYS A 24 5.14 8.13 -14.44
N LEU A 25 3.89 7.71 -14.64
CA LEU A 25 3.30 6.68 -13.80
C LEU A 25 4.04 5.35 -13.97
N ARG A 26 4.38 4.99 -15.22
CA ARG A 26 5.18 3.80 -15.48
C ARG A 26 6.55 3.89 -14.84
N TYR A 27 7.12 5.08 -14.84
CA TYR A 27 8.42 5.33 -14.22
C TYR A 27 8.34 5.04 -12.72
N TYR A 28 7.29 5.51 -12.05
CA TYR A 28 7.11 5.25 -10.63
C TYR A 28 6.94 3.77 -10.34
N GLU A 29 6.23 3.03 -11.21
CA GLU A 29 6.13 1.58 -11.04
C GLU A 29 7.49 0.91 -11.06
N LYS A 30 8.35 1.40 -11.95
CA LYS A 30 9.69 0.84 -12.07
C LYS A 30 10.53 1.18 -10.85
N GLU A 31 10.41 2.40 -10.34
CA GLU A 31 11.22 2.86 -9.22
C GLU A 31 10.73 2.37 -7.85
N PHE A 32 9.46 2.06 -7.74
CA PHE A 32 8.87 1.65 -6.47
C PHE A 32 8.34 0.22 -6.54
N PRO A 33 9.14 -0.77 -6.10
CA PRO A 33 8.70 -2.17 -6.18
C PRO A 33 7.42 -2.47 -5.43
N THR A 34 7.04 -1.62 -4.48
CA THR A 34 5.81 -1.80 -3.72
C THR A 34 4.57 -1.43 -4.53
N LEU A 35 4.74 -0.73 -5.65
CA LEU A 35 3.63 -0.34 -6.52
C LEU A 35 3.56 -1.32 -7.68
N GLN A 36 2.68 -2.31 -7.58
CA GLN A 36 2.60 -3.39 -8.57
C GLN A 36 1.17 -3.59 -9.05
N PRO A 37 0.70 -2.74 -9.97
CA PRO A 37 -0.64 -2.92 -10.51
C PRO A 37 -0.73 -4.20 -11.32
N LYS A 38 -1.90 -4.79 -11.36
CA LYS A 38 -2.14 -6.00 -12.13
C LYS A 38 -2.32 -5.63 -13.60
N LYS A 39 -2.28 -6.64 -14.46
CA LYS A 39 -2.58 -6.47 -15.86
C LYS A 39 -3.84 -7.26 -16.19
N ASN A 40 -4.66 -6.71 -17.08
CA ASN A 40 -5.84 -7.43 -17.54
C ASN A 40 -5.46 -8.39 -18.66
N ARG A 41 -6.46 -9.04 -19.25
CA ARG A 41 -6.22 -10.02 -20.31
C ARG A 41 -5.54 -9.41 -21.52
N SER A 42 -5.79 -8.14 -21.79
CA SER A 42 -5.20 -7.46 -22.92
C SER A 42 -3.77 -6.99 -22.65
N GLY A 43 -3.27 -7.19 -21.43
CA GLY A 43 -1.93 -6.75 -21.09
C GLY A 43 -1.87 -5.32 -20.58
N ASP A 44 -3.01 -4.67 -20.44
CA ASP A 44 -3.05 -3.30 -19.94
C ASP A 44 -3.03 -3.28 -18.41
N ARG A 45 -2.38 -2.25 -17.87
CA ARG A 45 -2.34 -2.07 -16.41
C ARG A 45 -3.71 -1.69 -15.88
N VAL A 46 -4.09 -2.31 -14.77
CA VAL A 46 -5.30 -1.93 -14.04
C VAL A 46 -4.93 -1.70 -12.58
N TYR A 47 -5.44 -0.62 -12.03
CA TYR A 47 -5.12 -0.18 -10.68
C TYR A 47 -6.32 -0.34 -9.77
N THR A 48 -6.08 -0.85 -8.56
CA THR A 48 -7.13 -0.94 -7.54
C THR A 48 -7.10 0.33 -6.70
N GLN A 49 -8.08 0.49 -5.83
CA GLN A 49 -8.08 1.62 -4.91
C GLN A 49 -6.85 1.57 -4.00
N ALA A 50 -6.41 0.37 -3.62
CA ALA A 50 -5.20 0.24 -2.81
C ALA A 50 -3.96 0.76 -3.54
N ASP A 51 -3.88 0.49 -4.84
CA ASP A 51 -2.78 1.00 -5.66
C ASP A 51 -2.81 2.52 -5.74
N ILE A 52 -4.01 3.09 -5.87
CA ILE A 52 -4.18 4.54 -5.94
C ILE A 52 -3.78 5.18 -4.62
N ASP A 53 -4.19 4.58 -3.51
CA ASP A 53 -3.81 5.08 -2.19
C ASP A 53 -2.31 5.05 -2.00
N HIS A 54 -1.67 3.98 -2.46
CA HIS A 54 -0.22 3.85 -2.36
C HIS A 54 0.49 4.88 -3.22
N LEU A 55 -0.02 5.12 -4.42
CA LEU A 55 0.54 6.14 -5.30
C LEU A 55 0.39 7.53 -4.69
N THR A 56 -0.75 7.80 -4.03
CA THR A 56 -0.95 9.05 -3.32
C THR A 56 0.16 9.26 -2.29
N GLU A 57 0.48 8.20 -1.57
CA GLU A 57 1.53 8.25 -0.56
C GLU A 57 2.91 8.50 -1.16
N ILE A 58 3.22 7.84 -2.27
CA ILE A 58 4.48 8.04 -2.96
C ILE A 58 4.64 9.49 -3.39
N LEU A 59 3.59 10.05 -4.00
CA LEU A 59 3.65 11.42 -4.48
C LEU A 59 3.73 12.42 -3.33
N ASP A 60 3.08 12.11 -2.22
CA ASP A 60 3.18 12.96 -1.03
C ASP A 60 4.62 13.01 -0.52
N LEU A 61 5.28 11.86 -0.45
CA LEU A 61 6.67 11.80 -0.01
C LEU A 61 7.57 12.66 -0.90
N ILE A 62 7.41 12.54 -2.20
CA ILE A 62 8.27 13.23 -3.16
C ILE A 62 7.94 14.71 -3.26
N ASN A 63 6.66 15.04 -3.42
CA ASN A 63 6.27 16.43 -3.72
C ASN A 63 6.11 17.32 -2.50
N HIS A 64 5.59 16.77 -1.42
CA HIS A 64 5.32 17.57 -0.23
C HIS A 64 6.40 17.41 0.83
N ARG A 65 6.88 16.21 1.02
CA ARG A 65 7.88 15.93 2.05
C ARG A 65 9.30 15.95 1.50
N LYS A 66 9.43 16.18 0.20
CA LYS A 66 10.71 16.41 -0.47
C LYS A 66 11.72 15.27 -0.35
N TYR A 67 11.25 14.06 -0.27
CA TYR A 67 12.14 12.90 -0.30
C TYR A 67 12.71 12.72 -1.69
N THR A 68 13.94 12.23 -1.76
CA THR A 68 14.48 11.77 -3.04
C THR A 68 13.84 10.43 -3.38
N LEU A 69 13.97 9.99 -4.63
CA LEU A 69 13.42 8.69 -5.01
C LEU A 69 14.01 7.54 -4.17
N PRO A 70 15.34 7.47 -3.99
CA PRO A 70 15.89 6.42 -3.12
C PRO A 70 15.42 6.55 -1.68
N GLY A 71 15.29 7.78 -1.18
CA GLY A 71 14.81 8.01 0.18
C GLY A 71 13.38 7.56 0.38
N ALA A 72 12.53 7.85 -0.60
CA ALA A 72 11.13 7.44 -0.55
C ALA A 72 11.01 5.92 -0.60
N ARG A 73 11.81 5.27 -1.46
CA ARG A 73 11.84 3.82 -1.55
C ARG A 73 12.20 3.18 -0.21
N GLU A 74 13.24 3.73 0.41
CA GLU A 74 13.71 3.22 1.68
C GLU A 74 12.68 3.41 2.78
N TYR A 75 12.05 4.58 2.80
CA TYR A 75 10.99 4.87 3.76
C TYR A 75 9.86 3.85 3.69
N LEU A 76 9.39 3.58 2.47
CA LEU A 76 8.27 2.66 2.27
C LEU A 76 8.64 1.23 2.60
N LYS A 77 9.86 0.84 2.27
CA LYS A 77 10.35 -0.50 2.57
C LYS A 77 10.43 -0.73 4.08
N THR A 78 10.98 0.23 4.80
CA THR A 78 11.11 0.16 6.25
C THR A 78 9.73 0.14 6.92
N ARG A 79 8.83 0.99 6.43
CA ARG A 79 7.48 1.03 6.99
C ARG A 79 6.76 -0.29 6.80
N GLU A 80 6.93 -0.92 5.64
CA GLU A 80 6.29 -2.20 5.37
C GLU A 80 6.82 -3.29 6.30
N ALA A 81 8.14 -3.30 6.51
CA ALA A 81 8.75 -4.24 7.44
C ALA A 81 8.26 -4.02 8.88
N ASN A 82 8.13 -2.75 9.28
CA ASN A 82 7.63 -2.42 10.61
C ASN A 82 6.19 -2.86 10.80
N LYS A 83 5.37 -2.68 9.78
CA LYS A 83 3.97 -3.13 9.83
C LYS A 83 3.89 -4.63 10.05
N ARG A 84 4.70 -5.40 9.32
CA ARG A 84 4.70 -6.86 9.49
C ARG A 84 5.17 -7.27 10.87
N GLY A 85 6.20 -6.58 11.38
CA GLY A 85 6.70 -6.84 12.72
C GLY A 85 5.66 -6.55 13.78
N ASN A 86 4.96 -5.42 13.63
CA ASN A 86 3.91 -5.04 14.58
C ASN A 86 2.74 -6.04 14.55
N ALA A 87 2.38 -6.53 13.38
CA ALA A 87 1.32 -7.52 13.27
C ALA A 87 1.67 -8.81 13.99
N ARG A 88 2.93 -9.24 13.89
CA ARG A 88 3.39 -10.43 14.60
C ARG A 88 3.34 -10.24 16.11
N ILE A 89 3.78 -9.08 16.59
CA ILE A 89 3.75 -8.77 18.00
C ILE A 89 2.32 -8.77 18.52
N MET A 90 1.41 -8.16 17.77
CA MET A 90 0.00 -8.13 18.18
C MET A 90 -0.59 -9.53 18.24
N ALA A 91 -0.26 -10.38 17.28
CA ALA A 91 -0.75 -11.76 17.28
C ALA A 91 -0.27 -12.51 18.52
N LYS A 92 1.00 -12.31 18.90
CA LYS A 92 1.54 -12.96 20.09
C LYS A 92 0.88 -12.45 21.37
N LEU A 93 0.61 -11.16 21.42
CA LEU A 93 -0.07 -10.59 22.59
C LEU A 93 -1.48 -11.14 22.74
N MET A 94 -2.18 -11.33 21.64
CA MET A 94 -3.52 -11.89 21.68
C MET A 94 -3.52 -13.34 22.12
N GLU A 95 -2.55 -14.12 21.66
CA GLU A 95 -2.40 -15.50 22.11
C GLU A 95 -2.17 -15.56 23.62
N LEU A 96 -1.30 -14.70 24.13
CA LEU A 96 -1.01 -14.65 25.55
C LEU A 96 -2.24 -14.27 26.36
N LYS A 97 -2.98 -13.28 25.86
CA LYS A 97 -4.21 -12.86 26.54
C LYS A 97 -5.20 -14.02 26.67
N GLU A 98 -5.38 -14.75 25.58
CA GLU A 98 -6.27 -15.91 25.57
C GLU A 98 -5.84 -16.97 26.56
N PHE A 99 -4.55 -17.26 26.59
CA PHE A 99 -3.99 -18.23 27.50
C PHE A 99 -4.26 -17.85 28.94
N LEU A 100 -4.02 -16.58 29.29
CA LEU A 100 -4.24 -16.08 30.63
C LEU A 100 -5.71 -16.13 31.03
N GLN A 101 -6.60 -15.84 30.11
CA GLN A 101 -8.04 -15.94 30.36
C GLN A 101 -8.46 -17.38 30.64
N GLN A 102 -7.90 -18.32 29.89
CA GLN A 102 -8.20 -19.73 30.10
C GLN A 102 -7.70 -20.19 31.48
N MET A 103 -6.53 -19.75 31.87
CA MET A 103 -6.01 -20.06 33.19
C MET A 103 -6.91 -19.52 34.28
N ARG A 104 -7.34 -18.28 34.13
CA ARG A 104 -8.22 -17.67 35.13
C ARG A 104 -9.55 -18.44 35.23
N ASN A 105 -10.08 -18.84 34.10
CA ASN A 105 -11.34 -19.59 34.07
C ASN A 105 -11.19 -20.97 34.76
N SER A 106 -10.02 -21.57 34.59
CA SER A 106 -9.74 -22.86 35.24
C SER A 106 -9.68 -22.76 36.75
N LEU A 107 -9.30 -21.62 37.27
CA LEU A 107 -9.19 -21.44 38.71
C LEU A 107 -10.55 -21.23 39.40
N ASP A 108 -11.54 -20.86 38.64
CA ASP A 108 -12.89 -20.70 39.14
C ASP A 108 -13.62 -22.02 39.24
#